data_ebf7ab63e4dcd91a9b66d7f7bf5a9f12
#
_entry.id   ebf7ab63e4dcd91a9b66d7f7bf5a9f12
#
_cell.length_a   1.000
_cell.length_b   1.000
_cell.length_c   1.000
_cell.angle_alpha   90.00
_cell.angle_beta   90.00
_cell.angle_gamma   90.00
#
_symmetry.space_group_name_H-M   'P 1'
#
loop_
_entity.id
_entity.type
_entity.pdbx_description
1 polymer ?
#
loop_
_entity_poly.entity_id
_entity_poly.type
_entity_poly.pdbx_seq_one_letter_code
_entity_poly.pdbx_strand_id
1 'polypeptide(L)'
;MALTQISTQGIKDGTITGSDLATNVDFIDNQSLRFGTGNDLLIKHNGTNAIFQNTSGDVKFSTTGTLRLRGDDIVLSDKDQVESYIVCTKNSDVELYFDNVVKLQTHTSGVSISGSVFADSLDMGDNDKILLGAGDDLQIYHDGSQNIINGATGQNLEIQ
;
A
#
# COMPACT_ATOMS: atom_id res chain seq x y z
N MET A 1 42.55 28.02 -17.54
CA MET A 1 41.78 28.90 -16.65
C MET A 1 40.51 28.15 -16.31
N ALA A 2 40.34 27.76 -15.08
CA ALA A 2 39.13 27.06 -14.67
C ALA A 2 38.01 28.09 -14.50
N LEU A 3 36.89 27.94 -15.19
CA LEU A 3 35.67 28.69 -14.94
C LEU A 3 35.08 28.26 -13.62
N THR A 4 35.17 29.09 -12.60
CA THR A 4 34.66 28.78 -11.27
C THR A 4 33.21 29.17 -11.07
N GLN A 5 32.61 29.91 -12.01
CA GLN A 5 31.23 30.37 -11.92
C GLN A 5 30.66 30.71 -13.31
N ILE A 6 29.49 30.16 -13.62
CA ILE A 6 28.70 30.57 -14.79
C ILE A 6 27.56 31.47 -14.25
N SER A 7 27.51 32.74 -14.67
CA SER A 7 26.39 33.61 -14.32
C SER A 7 25.13 33.22 -15.08
N THR A 8 23.96 33.50 -14.51
CA THR A 8 22.65 33.27 -15.18
C THR A 8 22.53 33.92 -16.57
N GLN A 9 23.33 34.96 -16.86
CA GLN A 9 23.40 35.60 -18.18
C GLN A 9 24.28 34.82 -19.17
N GLY A 10 25.07 33.86 -18.73
CA GLY A 10 25.96 33.03 -19.57
C GLY A 10 25.31 31.84 -20.20
N ILE A 11 24.11 31.46 -19.80
CA ILE A 11 23.38 30.30 -20.31
C ILE A 11 22.12 30.83 -21.04
N LYS A 12 22.08 30.58 -22.36
CA LYS A 12 20.90 30.89 -23.15
C LYS A 12 19.85 29.80 -22.95
N ASP A 13 18.59 30.19 -22.78
CA ASP A 13 17.47 29.24 -22.64
C ASP A 13 17.47 28.20 -23.78
N GLY A 14 17.29 26.94 -23.39
CA GLY A 14 17.23 25.82 -24.32
C GLY A 14 18.60 25.37 -24.90
N THR A 15 19.71 25.92 -24.39
CA THR A 15 21.06 25.56 -24.90
C THR A 15 21.73 24.41 -24.14
N ILE A 16 21.27 24.10 -22.91
CA ILE A 16 21.77 22.93 -22.15
C ILE A 16 20.99 21.69 -22.57
N THR A 17 21.68 20.76 -23.18
CA THR A 17 21.14 19.47 -23.62
C THR A 17 21.72 18.34 -22.76
N GLY A 18 21.21 17.11 -22.89
CA GLY A 18 21.74 15.96 -22.19
C GLY A 18 23.21 15.66 -22.48
N SER A 19 23.72 16.08 -23.67
CA SER A 19 25.13 15.95 -24.04
C SER A 19 26.06 16.94 -23.35
N ASP A 20 25.51 18.03 -22.83
CA ASP A 20 26.25 19.07 -22.11
C ASP A 20 26.37 18.78 -20.61
N LEU A 21 25.61 17.81 -20.14
CA LEU A 21 25.65 17.35 -18.75
C LEU A 21 26.62 16.16 -18.60
N ALA A 22 27.28 16.06 -17.43
CA ALA A 22 28.02 14.87 -17.09
C ALA A 22 27.09 13.65 -17.03
N THR A 23 27.66 12.43 -17.04
CA THR A 23 26.89 11.19 -16.88
C THR A 23 26.01 11.21 -15.62
N ASN A 24 26.49 11.89 -14.59
CA ASN A 24 25.73 12.14 -13.36
C ASN A 24 25.64 13.64 -13.12
N VAL A 25 24.47 14.10 -12.67
CA VAL A 25 24.27 15.43 -12.09
C VAL A 25 24.05 15.21 -10.60
N ASP A 26 25.05 15.50 -9.80
CA ASP A 26 25.05 15.23 -8.37
C ASP A 26 24.45 16.40 -7.59
N PHE A 27 23.43 16.10 -6.80
CA PHE A 27 22.82 17.02 -5.85
C PHE A 27 23.23 16.57 -4.44
N ILE A 28 23.85 17.46 -3.67
CA ILE A 28 24.13 17.20 -2.26
C ILE A 28 22.87 17.33 -1.42
N ASP A 29 22.92 16.85 -0.18
CA ASP A 29 21.83 16.94 0.78
C ASP A 29 21.26 18.36 0.87
N ASN A 30 19.93 18.42 0.93
CA ASN A 30 19.13 19.65 0.95
C ASN A 30 19.14 20.48 -0.35
N GLN A 31 19.88 20.09 -1.39
CA GLN A 31 19.63 20.61 -2.72
C GLN A 31 18.36 19.97 -3.31
N SER A 32 17.68 20.71 -4.15
CA SER A 32 16.36 20.29 -4.68
C SER A 32 16.29 20.46 -6.17
N LEU A 33 15.72 19.47 -6.84
CA LEU A 33 15.17 19.62 -8.18
C LEU A 33 13.73 20.08 -8.04
N ARG A 34 13.38 21.20 -8.66
CA ARG A 34 12.07 21.85 -8.53
C ARG A 34 11.42 22.05 -9.88
N PHE A 35 10.11 21.86 -9.95
CA PHE A 35 9.31 22.04 -11.15
C PHE A 35 8.07 22.86 -10.84
N GLY A 36 7.58 23.58 -11.85
CA GLY A 36 6.43 24.47 -11.74
C GLY A 36 6.83 25.88 -11.28
N THR A 37 6.03 26.90 -11.64
CA THR A 37 6.29 28.30 -11.29
C THR A 37 6.23 28.54 -9.77
N GLY A 38 5.39 27.75 -9.07
CA GLY A 38 5.27 27.76 -7.61
C GLY A 38 6.22 26.78 -6.90
N ASN A 39 7.15 26.12 -7.63
CA ASN A 39 7.94 25.00 -7.11
C ASN A 39 7.06 23.86 -6.54
N ASP A 40 6.00 23.53 -7.24
CA ASP A 40 4.94 22.63 -6.77
C ASP A 40 5.42 21.19 -6.63
N LEU A 41 6.32 20.73 -7.51
CA LEU A 41 6.97 19.43 -7.42
C LEU A 41 8.43 19.61 -6.98
N LEU A 42 8.83 18.85 -5.97
CA LEU A 42 10.16 18.86 -5.39
C LEU A 42 10.69 17.44 -5.22
N ILE A 43 11.95 17.22 -5.66
CA ILE A 43 12.69 15.97 -5.43
C ILE A 43 14.00 16.34 -4.73
N LYS A 44 14.28 15.76 -3.58
CA LYS A 44 15.51 15.98 -2.81
C LYS A 44 15.84 14.81 -1.89
N HIS A 45 17.07 14.81 -1.37
CA HIS A 45 17.48 14.08 -0.16
C HIS A 45 17.78 15.10 0.95
N ASN A 46 17.36 14.81 2.19
CA ASN A 46 17.53 15.75 3.32
C ASN A 46 18.61 15.33 4.33
N GLY A 47 19.48 14.38 3.94
CA GLY A 47 20.45 13.76 4.82
C GLY A 47 19.96 12.46 5.46
N THR A 48 18.66 12.20 5.43
CA THR A 48 18.04 10.99 6.01
C THR A 48 17.10 10.33 5.00
N ASN A 49 16.21 11.10 4.37
CA ASN A 49 15.14 10.60 3.51
C ASN A 49 15.25 11.15 2.08
N ALA A 50 14.96 10.30 1.12
CA ALA A 50 14.60 10.73 -0.23
C ALA A 50 13.14 11.20 -0.23
N ILE A 51 12.90 12.40 -0.74
CA ILE A 51 11.60 13.07 -0.71
C ILE A 51 11.18 13.37 -2.14
N PHE A 52 10.00 12.88 -2.52
CA PHE A 52 9.25 13.28 -3.69
C PHE A 52 7.96 13.94 -3.20
N GLN A 53 7.85 15.25 -3.33
CA GLN A 53 6.76 16.03 -2.78
C GLN A 53 6.07 16.84 -3.87
N ASN A 54 4.73 16.75 -3.93
CA ASN A 54 3.90 17.62 -4.74
C ASN A 54 2.96 18.41 -3.82
N THR A 55 2.88 19.72 -4.02
CA THR A 55 2.06 20.62 -3.19
C THR A 55 0.81 21.11 -3.90
N SER A 56 0.66 20.79 -5.18
CA SER A 56 -0.47 21.25 -5.99
C SER A 56 -0.90 20.16 -6.97
N GLY A 57 -2.18 19.80 -6.97
CA GLY A 57 -2.75 18.77 -7.84
C GLY A 57 -2.30 17.33 -7.50
N ASP A 58 -2.47 16.43 -8.44
CA ASP A 58 -2.22 15.01 -8.29
C ASP A 58 -0.78 14.63 -8.65
N VAL A 59 -0.28 13.54 -8.06
CA VAL A 59 0.85 12.78 -8.57
C VAL A 59 0.32 11.55 -9.31
N LYS A 60 0.65 11.41 -10.59
CA LYS A 60 0.20 10.31 -11.43
C LYS A 60 1.37 9.46 -11.89
N PHE A 61 1.39 8.19 -11.51
CA PHE A 61 2.32 7.20 -12.05
C PHE A 61 1.57 6.37 -13.09
N SER A 62 1.95 6.46 -14.35
CA SER A 62 1.35 5.70 -15.45
C SER A 62 2.42 4.88 -16.13
N THR A 63 2.15 3.59 -16.33
CA THR A 63 3.05 2.66 -17.00
C THR A 63 2.26 1.64 -17.81
N THR A 64 2.82 1.18 -18.92
CA THR A 64 2.29 0.05 -19.70
C THR A 64 2.69 -1.30 -19.14
N GLY A 65 3.62 -1.33 -18.19
CA GLY A 65 4.11 -2.52 -17.50
C GLY A 65 3.65 -2.55 -16.05
N THR A 66 4.49 -3.07 -15.18
CA THR A 66 4.22 -3.20 -13.75
C THR A 66 4.82 -2.03 -12.97
N LEU A 67 4.05 -1.36 -12.14
CA LEU A 67 4.56 -0.49 -11.08
C LEU A 67 4.93 -1.34 -9.86
N ARG A 68 6.21 -1.29 -9.46
CA ARG A 68 6.71 -2.01 -8.28
C ARG A 68 7.13 -1.03 -7.20
N LEU A 69 6.46 -1.07 -6.07
CA LEU A 69 6.88 -0.43 -4.83
C LEU A 69 7.55 -1.48 -3.95
N ARG A 70 8.75 -1.20 -3.47
CA ARG A 70 9.55 -2.15 -2.68
C ARG A 70 10.12 -1.45 -1.46
N GLY A 71 9.90 -2.05 -0.31
CA GLY A 71 10.43 -1.67 0.99
C GLY A 71 10.29 -2.85 1.94
N ASP A 72 10.92 -2.78 3.09
CA ASP A 72 10.67 -3.74 4.16
C ASP A 72 9.23 -3.56 4.66
N ASP A 73 8.81 -2.31 4.80
CA ASP A 73 7.42 -1.94 5.07
C ASP A 73 6.91 -0.98 3.98
N ILE A 74 5.61 -1.06 3.67
CA ILE A 74 4.91 -0.14 2.77
C ILE A 74 3.69 0.38 3.50
N VAL A 75 3.60 1.70 3.62
CA VAL A 75 2.49 2.39 4.29
C VAL A 75 1.82 3.34 3.30
N LEU A 76 0.50 3.25 3.18
CA LEU A 76 -0.34 4.25 2.54
C LEU A 76 -1.15 4.94 3.64
N SER A 77 -0.99 6.23 3.76
CA SER A 77 -1.63 7.05 4.80
C SER A 77 -2.14 8.35 4.23
N ASP A 78 -2.84 9.12 5.04
CA ASP A 78 -3.14 10.50 4.75
C ASP A 78 -1.86 11.35 4.68
N LYS A 79 -1.99 12.56 4.16
CA LYS A 79 -0.90 13.53 3.97
C LYS A 79 -0.15 13.84 5.29
N ASP A 80 -0.85 13.85 6.40
CA ASP A 80 -0.30 14.25 7.70
C ASP A 80 0.18 13.04 8.53
N GLN A 81 0.08 11.83 7.97
CA GLN A 81 0.47 10.55 8.60
C GLN A 81 -0.28 10.28 9.91
N VAL A 82 -1.52 10.74 9.99
CA VAL A 82 -2.40 10.57 11.15
C VAL A 82 -3.30 9.36 10.96
N GLU A 83 -3.73 9.10 9.72
CA GLU A 83 -4.61 8.00 9.37
C GLU A 83 -3.93 7.05 8.38
N SER A 84 -3.83 5.78 8.74
CA SER A 84 -3.38 4.71 7.85
C SER A 84 -4.54 4.15 7.04
N TYR A 85 -4.28 3.82 5.78
CA TYR A 85 -5.22 3.14 4.88
C TYR A 85 -4.81 1.70 4.66
N ILE A 86 -3.52 1.48 4.35
CA ILE A 86 -2.91 0.17 4.13
C ILE A 86 -1.54 0.16 4.79
N VAL A 87 -1.26 -0.89 5.56
CA VAL A 87 0.07 -1.16 6.11
C VAL A 87 0.48 -2.57 5.73
N CYS A 88 1.65 -2.70 5.08
CA CYS A 88 2.27 -3.98 4.78
C CYS A 88 3.57 -4.06 5.57
N THR A 89 3.68 -5.00 6.48
CA THR A 89 4.86 -5.17 7.34
C THR A 89 5.63 -6.43 6.95
N LYS A 90 6.93 -6.28 6.75
CA LYS A 90 7.81 -7.42 6.40
C LYS A 90 7.75 -8.53 7.45
N ASN A 91 7.55 -9.76 6.97
CA ASN A 91 7.43 -10.96 7.81
C ASN A 91 6.28 -10.92 8.83
N SER A 92 5.31 -10.05 8.62
CA SER A 92 4.10 -9.92 9.42
C SER A 92 2.87 -9.94 8.51
N ASP A 93 2.01 -9.00 8.63
CA ASP A 93 0.68 -8.94 8.03
C ASP A 93 0.54 -7.81 7.00
N VAL A 94 -0.56 -7.88 6.29
CA VAL A 94 -1.11 -6.77 5.51
C VAL A 94 -2.40 -6.36 6.20
N GLU A 95 -2.51 -5.10 6.54
CA GLU A 95 -3.67 -4.52 7.21
C GLU A 95 -4.36 -3.48 6.35
N LEU A 96 -5.69 -3.55 6.31
CA LEU A 96 -6.54 -2.51 5.73
C LEU A 96 -7.30 -1.81 6.86
N TYR A 97 -7.29 -0.49 6.83
CA TYR A 97 -7.86 0.36 7.87
C TYR A 97 -9.10 1.10 7.38
N PHE A 98 -9.98 1.41 8.31
CA PHE A 98 -11.03 2.39 8.20
C PHE A 98 -11.10 3.17 9.52
N ASP A 99 -10.87 4.48 9.44
CA ASP A 99 -10.87 5.39 10.59
C ASP A 99 -9.91 4.89 11.69
N ASN A 100 -8.64 4.61 11.31
CA ASN A 100 -7.57 4.05 12.15
C ASN A 100 -7.90 2.72 12.85
N VAL A 101 -8.95 2.02 12.43
CA VAL A 101 -9.31 0.71 12.94
C VAL A 101 -9.05 -0.34 11.88
N VAL A 102 -8.27 -1.37 12.20
CA VAL A 102 -8.05 -2.53 11.31
C VAL A 102 -9.37 -3.22 11.02
N LYS A 103 -9.69 -3.35 9.74
CA LYS A 103 -10.90 -4.05 9.25
C LYS A 103 -10.59 -5.38 8.61
N LEU A 104 -9.44 -5.51 7.97
CA LEU A 104 -8.95 -6.74 7.39
C LEU A 104 -7.47 -6.88 7.70
N GLN A 105 -7.05 -8.09 8.09
CA GLN A 105 -5.66 -8.41 8.41
C GLN A 105 -5.33 -9.82 7.95
N THR A 106 -4.17 -9.99 7.29
CA THR A 106 -3.69 -11.32 6.93
C THR A 106 -2.99 -11.99 8.11
N HIS A 107 -3.17 -13.30 8.25
CA HIS A 107 -2.52 -14.12 9.27
C HIS A 107 -1.91 -15.38 8.65
N THR A 108 -1.07 -16.08 9.40
CA THR A 108 -0.51 -17.38 9.00
C THR A 108 -1.60 -18.43 8.71
N SER A 109 -2.77 -18.32 9.33
CA SER A 109 -3.91 -19.22 9.18
C SER A 109 -5.02 -18.70 8.28
N GLY A 110 -4.84 -17.53 7.65
CA GLY A 110 -5.89 -16.95 6.79
C GLY A 110 -6.03 -15.44 6.93
N VAL A 111 -7.25 -14.96 6.93
CA VAL A 111 -7.61 -13.53 7.00
C VAL A 111 -8.57 -13.31 8.16
N SER A 112 -8.28 -12.30 8.98
CA SER A 112 -9.18 -11.80 10.01
C SER A 112 -9.97 -10.60 9.48
N ILE A 113 -11.28 -10.56 9.77
CA ILE A 113 -12.17 -9.45 9.42
C ILE A 113 -12.83 -8.96 10.70
N SER A 114 -12.62 -7.68 11.02
CA SER A 114 -13.26 -7.01 12.14
C SER A 114 -14.53 -6.32 11.68
N GLY A 115 -15.66 -7.01 11.82
CA GLY A 115 -16.98 -6.54 11.39
C GLY A 115 -17.74 -7.61 10.60
N SER A 116 -18.65 -7.15 9.75
CA SER A 116 -19.48 -8.03 8.90
C SER A 116 -18.83 -8.23 7.53
N VAL A 117 -19.05 -9.42 6.96
CA VAL A 117 -18.74 -9.71 5.56
C VAL A 117 -20.02 -9.49 4.74
N PHE A 118 -19.98 -8.58 3.78
CA PHE A 118 -21.04 -8.37 2.79
C PHE A 118 -20.59 -8.98 1.48
N ALA A 119 -21.19 -10.10 1.09
CA ALA A 119 -20.86 -10.83 -0.13
C ALA A 119 -22.13 -11.32 -0.81
N ASP A 120 -22.15 -11.36 -2.14
CA ASP A 120 -23.25 -11.92 -2.91
C ASP A 120 -23.30 -13.45 -2.78
N SER A 121 -22.16 -14.09 -2.58
CA SER A 121 -22.03 -15.53 -2.35
C SER A 121 -20.76 -15.85 -1.57
N LEU A 122 -20.78 -17.00 -0.88
CA LEU A 122 -19.60 -17.65 -0.32
C LEU A 122 -19.49 -19.01 -1.01
N ASP A 123 -18.49 -19.18 -1.87
CA ASP A 123 -18.24 -20.41 -2.61
C ASP A 123 -17.14 -21.21 -1.90
N MET A 124 -17.47 -22.43 -1.48
CA MET A 124 -16.61 -23.32 -0.71
C MET A 124 -16.62 -24.71 -1.36
N GLY A 125 -15.47 -25.36 -1.38
CA GLY A 125 -15.32 -26.71 -1.89
C GLY A 125 -15.89 -27.78 -0.95
N ASP A 126 -15.88 -29.03 -1.43
CA ASP A 126 -16.24 -30.19 -0.61
C ASP A 126 -15.33 -30.30 0.63
N ASN A 127 -15.91 -30.54 1.77
CA ASN A 127 -15.29 -30.63 3.08
C ASN A 127 -14.75 -29.29 3.64
N ASP A 128 -14.85 -28.17 2.91
CA ASP A 128 -14.63 -26.85 3.47
C ASP A 128 -15.81 -26.48 4.37
N LYS A 129 -15.52 -25.88 5.51
CA LYS A 129 -16.52 -25.70 6.56
C LYS A 129 -16.71 -24.26 6.95
N ILE A 130 -17.96 -23.87 7.17
CA ILE A 130 -18.30 -22.69 7.98
C ILE A 130 -18.32 -23.17 9.43
N LEU A 131 -17.47 -22.60 10.26
CA LEU A 131 -17.32 -22.93 11.68
C LEU A 131 -17.85 -21.77 12.51
N LEU A 132 -18.73 -22.06 13.46
CA LEU A 132 -19.36 -21.06 14.33
C LEU A 132 -19.20 -21.45 15.78
N GLY A 133 -18.86 -20.48 16.61
CA GLY A 133 -18.55 -20.69 18.03
C GLY A 133 -17.06 -20.91 18.30
N ALA A 134 -16.60 -20.62 19.50
CA ALA A 134 -15.18 -20.73 19.89
C ALA A 134 -14.64 -22.18 19.88
N GLY A 135 -15.53 -23.15 19.95
CA GLY A 135 -15.23 -24.59 19.92
C GLY A 135 -15.68 -25.27 18.62
N ASP A 136 -15.90 -24.50 17.53
CA ASP A 136 -16.48 -25.01 16.29
C ASP A 136 -17.83 -25.69 16.52
N ASP A 137 -18.64 -25.09 17.38
CA ASP A 137 -19.85 -25.67 17.96
C ASP A 137 -20.93 -25.96 16.90
N LEU A 138 -20.95 -25.19 15.82
CA LEU A 138 -21.81 -25.44 14.65
C LEU A 138 -20.95 -25.45 13.38
N GLN A 139 -21.13 -26.48 12.57
CA GLN A 139 -20.44 -26.66 11.28
C GLN A 139 -21.47 -26.79 10.15
N ILE A 140 -21.23 -26.07 9.05
CA ILE A 140 -22.04 -26.16 7.81
C ILE A 140 -21.10 -26.46 6.65
N TYR A 141 -21.35 -27.54 5.91
CA TYR A 141 -20.47 -27.95 4.80
C TYR A 141 -21.15 -28.97 3.88
N HIS A 142 -20.54 -29.24 2.71
CA HIS A 142 -20.85 -30.35 1.83
C HIS A 142 -19.69 -31.36 1.89
N ASP A 143 -19.98 -32.67 2.05
CA ASP A 143 -18.95 -33.72 2.19
C ASP A 143 -18.58 -34.42 0.86
N GLY A 144 -19.07 -33.93 -0.25
CA GLY A 144 -18.97 -34.56 -1.58
C GLY A 144 -20.18 -35.46 -1.91
N SER A 145 -21.08 -35.66 -0.97
CA SER A 145 -22.30 -36.49 -1.12
C SER A 145 -23.52 -35.85 -0.48
N GLN A 146 -23.36 -35.20 0.67
CA GLN A 146 -24.46 -34.66 1.47
C GLN A 146 -24.18 -33.24 1.95
N ASN A 147 -25.23 -32.44 2.08
CA ASN A 147 -25.21 -31.17 2.78
C ASN A 147 -25.39 -31.42 4.27
N ILE A 148 -24.49 -30.93 5.08
CA ILE A 148 -24.42 -31.22 6.52
C ILE A 148 -24.50 -29.95 7.33
N ILE A 149 -25.40 -29.92 8.31
CA ILE A 149 -25.44 -28.97 9.41
C ILE A 149 -25.23 -29.80 10.68
N ASN A 150 -24.08 -29.65 11.34
CA ASN A 150 -23.67 -30.45 12.45
C ASN A 150 -23.40 -29.60 13.68
N GLY A 151 -24.10 -29.87 14.79
CA GLY A 151 -23.81 -29.29 16.10
C GLY A 151 -22.78 -30.11 16.85
N ALA A 152 -21.98 -29.49 17.71
CA ALA A 152 -21.07 -30.20 18.60
C ALA A 152 -21.83 -31.13 19.55
N THR A 153 -21.16 -32.21 20.02
CA THR A 153 -21.72 -33.17 20.95
C THR A 153 -22.24 -32.47 22.21
N GLY A 154 -23.53 -32.66 22.52
CA GLY A 154 -24.19 -32.07 23.68
C GLY A 154 -24.81 -30.67 23.43
N GLN A 155 -24.73 -30.17 22.21
CA GLN A 155 -25.39 -28.95 21.78
C GLN A 155 -26.65 -29.27 20.96
N ASN A 156 -27.72 -28.54 21.17
CA ASN A 156 -28.95 -28.68 20.38
C ASN A 156 -28.91 -27.76 19.18
N LEU A 157 -29.26 -28.28 18.02
CA LEU A 157 -29.63 -27.46 16.88
C LEU A 157 -31.12 -27.12 17.00
N GLU A 158 -31.46 -25.88 17.30
CA GLU A 158 -32.83 -25.39 17.38
C GLU A 158 -33.20 -24.65 16.11
N ILE A 159 -34.23 -25.12 15.42
CA ILE A 159 -34.77 -24.47 14.22
C ILE A 159 -36.11 -23.88 14.62
N GLN A 160 -36.20 -22.52 14.62
CA GLN A 160 -37.38 -21.76 14.98
C GLN A 160 -38.09 -21.19 13.73
#